data_09a251872e7fc2bd53f817a08237229e
#
_entry.id   09a251872e7fc2bd53f817a08237229e
#
_cell.length_a   1.000
_cell.length_b   1.000
_cell.length_c   1.000
_cell.angle_alpha   90.00
_cell.angle_beta   90.00
_cell.angle_gamma   90.00
#
_symmetry.space_group_name_H-M   'P 1'
#
loop_
_entity.id
_entity.type
_entity.pdbx_description
1 polymer ?
#
loop_
_entity_poly.entity_id
_entity_poly.type
_entity_poly.pdbx_seq_one_letter_code
_entity_poly.pdbx_strand_id
1 'polypeptide(L)'
;MSTFNDYLKYDQNEEYERKQLRIMEKITFSDETLKKIKTIHNEIRIIAVAQVYCPDCRAIIAFMQKFAELNPNIKIKYKTKEDAKDLKYGNIERIPTLIRYTDDTDEIFLSEFPKVVKKMMEEEPEKFEDIKYNFRTGKYNTEIEKELVDY
;
A
#
# COMPACT_ATOMS: atom_id res chain seq x y z
N MET A 1 -10.18 5.81 14.97
CA MET A 1 -9.09 5.13 14.29
C MET A 1 -9.63 4.41 13.07
N SER A 2 -8.99 4.63 11.92
CA SER A 2 -9.54 4.12 10.67
C SER A 2 -9.06 2.72 10.36
N THR A 3 -10.02 1.82 10.08
CA THR A 3 -9.78 0.45 9.68
C THR A 3 -9.82 0.34 8.15
N PHE A 4 -9.51 -0.85 7.63
CA PHE A 4 -9.67 -1.12 6.21
C PHE A 4 -11.12 -0.89 5.75
N ASN A 5 -12.10 -1.27 6.58
CA ASN A 5 -13.50 -1.05 6.24
C ASN A 5 -13.82 0.44 6.12
N ASP A 6 -13.26 1.27 7.01
CA ASP A 6 -13.41 2.73 6.93
C ASP A 6 -12.81 3.28 5.63
N TYR A 7 -11.64 2.77 5.26
CA TYR A 7 -10.98 3.11 3.99
C TYR A 7 -11.88 2.79 2.79
N LEU A 8 -12.45 1.57 2.77
CA LEU A 8 -13.32 1.16 1.66
C LEU A 8 -14.52 2.08 1.50
N LYS A 9 -15.08 2.55 2.60
CA LYS A 9 -16.35 3.27 2.60
C LYS A 9 -16.20 4.79 2.62
N TYR A 10 -14.99 5.29 2.79
CA TYR A 10 -14.76 6.72 2.97
C TYR A 10 -15.30 7.56 1.82
N ASP A 11 -15.07 7.15 0.58
CA ASP A 11 -15.50 7.93 -0.59
C ASP A 11 -16.97 7.70 -0.96
N GLN A 12 -17.67 6.84 -0.23
CA GLN A 12 -19.09 6.53 -0.44
C GLN A 12 -19.41 6.11 -1.89
N ASN A 13 -18.52 5.32 -2.47
CA ASN A 13 -18.64 4.85 -3.85
C ASN A 13 -18.43 3.34 -3.93
N GLU A 14 -19.50 2.60 -4.15
CA GLU A 14 -19.48 1.14 -4.21
C GLU A 14 -18.61 0.60 -5.33
N GLU A 15 -18.47 1.34 -6.42
CA GLU A 15 -17.63 0.90 -7.53
C GLU A 15 -16.15 0.89 -7.13
N TYR A 16 -15.69 1.89 -6.38
CA TYR A 16 -14.33 1.91 -5.86
C TYR A 16 -14.09 0.78 -4.88
N GLU A 17 -15.05 0.48 -4.02
CA GLU A 17 -14.97 -0.65 -3.09
C GLU A 17 -14.82 -1.97 -3.85
N ARG A 18 -15.63 -2.18 -4.88
CA ARG A 18 -15.56 -3.39 -5.71
C ARG A 18 -14.22 -3.52 -6.42
N LYS A 19 -13.70 -2.41 -6.95
CA LYS A 19 -12.39 -2.40 -7.61
C LYS A 19 -11.28 -2.80 -6.66
N GLN A 20 -11.31 -2.28 -5.44
CA GLN A 20 -10.33 -2.63 -4.42
C GLN A 20 -10.38 -4.13 -4.08
N LEU A 21 -11.56 -4.65 -3.83
CA LEU A 21 -11.73 -6.05 -3.46
C LEU A 21 -11.36 -6.98 -4.61
N ARG A 22 -11.67 -6.60 -5.85
CA ARG A 22 -11.34 -7.38 -7.03
C ARG A 22 -9.82 -7.52 -7.21
N ILE A 23 -9.08 -6.45 -6.99
CA ILE A 23 -7.61 -6.49 -7.06
C ILE A 23 -7.08 -7.48 -6.02
N MET A 24 -7.61 -7.43 -4.81
CA MET A 24 -7.20 -8.34 -3.72
C MET A 24 -7.47 -9.80 -4.05
N GLU A 25 -8.59 -10.09 -4.69
CA GLU A 25 -8.93 -11.45 -5.10
C GLU A 25 -7.95 -12.03 -6.14
N LYS A 26 -7.38 -11.17 -6.98
CA LYS A 26 -6.49 -11.59 -8.06
C LYS A 26 -5.03 -11.75 -7.62
N ILE A 27 -4.65 -11.16 -6.51
CA ILE A 27 -3.27 -11.23 -6.03
C ILE A 27 -3.01 -12.59 -5.40
N THR A 28 -1.95 -13.26 -5.87
CA THR A 28 -1.43 -14.48 -5.25
C THR A 28 0.02 -14.24 -4.88
N PHE A 29 0.41 -14.69 -3.70
CA PHE A 29 1.78 -14.54 -3.22
C PHE A 29 2.59 -15.82 -3.43
N SER A 30 3.90 -15.66 -3.64
CA SER A 30 4.81 -16.79 -3.70
C SER A 30 4.90 -17.47 -2.34
N ASP A 31 5.33 -18.74 -2.32
CA ASP A 31 5.51 -19.48 -1.08
C ASP A 31 6.53 -18.80 -0.17
N GLU A 32 7.58 -18.20 -0.75
CA GLU A 32 8.60 -17.46 0.00
C GLU A 32 7.98 -16.26 0.72
N THR A 33 7.14 -15.49 0.05
CA THR A 33 6.45 -14.36 0.66
C THR A 33 5.52 -14.81 1.77
N LEU A 34 4.72 -15.85 1.52
CA LEU A 34 3.81 -16.39 2.54
C LEU A 34 4.58 -16.81 3.79
N LYS A 35 5.71 -17.46 3.61
CA LYS A 35 6.56 -17.88 4.73
C LYS A 35 7.09 -16.67 5.50
N LYS A 36 7.62 -15.67 4.82
CA LYS A 36 8.14 -14.47 5.46
C LYS A 36 7.06 -13.76 6.28
N ILE A 37 5.87 -13.59 5.71
CA ILE A 37 4.76 -12.94 6.40
C ILE A 37 4.35 -13.73 7.63
N LYS A 38 4.19 -15.04 7.51
CA LYS A 38 3.74 -15.90 8.61
C LYS A 38 4.75 -16.03 9.74
N THR A 39 6.02 -15.77 9.48
CA THR A 39 7.09 -15.88 10.50
C THR A 39 7.39 -14.57 11.22
N ILE A 40 6.67 -13.50 10.94
CA ILE A 40 6.83 -12.24 11.66
C ILE A 40 6.28 -12.40 13.09
N HIS A 41 7.15 -12.25 14.08
CA HIS A 41 6.79 -12.41 15.49
C HIS A 41 6.58 -11.10 16.23
N ASN A 42 7.22 -10.02 15.77
CA ASN A 42 7.11 -8.71 16.40
C ASN A 42 6.00 -7.91 15.76
N GLU A 43 5.36 -7.04 16.55
CA GLU A 43 4.33 -6.16 16.03
C GLU A 43 4.94 -5.14 15.07
N ILE A 44 4.32 -5.00 13.92
CA ILE A 44 4.68 -3.98 12.91
C ILE A 44 3.50 -3.03 12.79
N ARG A 45 3.74 -1.75 13.05
CA ARG A 45 2.71 -0.71 13.00
C ARG A 45 2.93 0.18 11.80
N ILE A 46 1.89 0.33 10.98
CA ILE A 46 1.92 1.07 9.73
C ILE A 46 0.75 2.04 9.68
N ILE A 47 1.02 3.25 9.21
CA ILE A 47 -0.01 4.21 8.82
C ILE A 47 -0.05 4.22 7.30
N ALA A 48 -1.21 3.93 6.73
CA ALA A 48 -1.42 3.99 5.29
C ALA A 48 -2.25 5.24 4.97
N VAL A 49 -1.62 6.24 4.38
CA VAL A 49 -2.31 7.44 3.92
C VAL A 49 -2.77 7.16 2.50
N ALA A 50 -4.07 6.90 2.34
CA ALA A 50 -4.62 6.42 1.08
C ALA A 50 -6.11 6.70 0.99
N GLN A 51 -6.63 6.76 -0.24
CA GLN A 51 -8.06 6.90 -0.49
C GLN A 51 -8.47 5.96 -1.61
N VAL A 52 -9.62 5.31 -1.46
CA VAL A 52 -10.05 4.23 -2.36
C VAL A 52 -10.35 4.70 -3.78
N TYR A 53 -10.61 6.00 -3.98
CA TYR A 53 -10.81 6.52 -5.33
C TYR A 53 -9.52 6.49 -6.17
N CYS A 54 -8.37 6.45 -5.53
CA CYS A 54 -7.07 6.55 -6.20
C CYS A 54 -6.61 5.17 -6.69
N PRO A 55 -6.40 5.01 -8.02
CA PRO A 55 -5.96 3.71 -8.56
C PRO A 55 -4.62 3.23 -8.00
N ASP A 56 -3.68 4.15 -7.76
CA ASP A 56 -2.38 3.80 -7.20
C ASP A 56 -2.51 3.33 -5.76
N CYS A 57 -3.42 3.94 -5.01
CA CYS A 57 -3.73 3.50 -3.65
C CYS A 57 -4.31 2.09 -3.66
N ARG A 58 -5.27 1.82 -4.54
CA ARG A 58 -5.89 0.49 -4.63
C ARG A 58 -4.85 -0.59 -4.92
N ALA A 59 -3.90 -0.30 -5.80
CA ALA A 59 -2.85 -1.26 -6.15
C ALA A 59 -1.96 -1.61 -4.95
N ILE A 60 -1.57 -0.63 -4.14
CA ILE A 60 -0.68 -0.84 -2.99
C ILE A 60 -1.41 -1.40 -1.79
N ILE A 61 -2.58 -0.88 -1.48
CA ILE A 61 -3.37 -1.34 -0.32
C ILE A 61 -3.74 -2.81 -0.46
N ALA A 62 -3.94 -3.29 -1.69
CA ALA A 62 -4.22 -4.70 -1.92
C ALA A 62 -3.13 -5.60 -1.32
N PHE A 63 -1.86 -5.27 -1.49
CA PHE A 63 -0.75 -6.02 -0.89
C PHE A 63 -0.75 -5.87 0.63
N MET A 64 -0.79 -4.65 1.11
CA MET A 64 -0.64 -4.36 2.54
C MET A 64 -1.76 -4.96 3.37
N GLN A 65 -3.00 -4.84 2.92
CA GLN A 65 -4.14 -5.42 3.64
C GLN A 65 -4.09 -6.95 3.64
N LYS A 66 -3.66 -7.57 2.53
CA LYS A 66 -3.53 -9.02 2.50
C LYS A 66 -2.42 -9.50 3.44
N PHE A 67 -1.32 -8.76 3.55
CA PHE A 67 -0.28 -9.06 4.54
C PHE A 67 -0.85 -9.03 5.97
N ALA A 68 -1.63 -7.99 6.28
CA ALA A 68 -2.24 -7.84 7.60
C ALA A 68 -3.24 -8.97 7.89
N GLU A 69 -3.97 -9.44 6.88
CA GLU A 69 -4.91 -10.56 7.03
C GLU A 69 -4.19 -11.89 7.27
N LEU A 70 -2.98 -12.04 6.71
CA LEU A 70 -2.17 -13.24 6.90
C LEU A 70 -1.46 -13.27 8.25
N ASN A 71 -1.17 -12.12 8.83
CA ASN A 71 -0.47 -12.05 10.11
C ASN A 71 -0.99 -10.90 10.98
N PRO A 72 -1.64 -11.20 12.12
CA PRO A 72 -2.22 -10.17 13.00
C PRO A 72 -1.18 -9.26 13.68
N ASN A 73 0.10 -9.59 13.60
CA ASN A 73 1.16 -8.70 14.11
C ASN A 73 1.38 -7.49 13.21
N ILE A 74 0.85 -7.52 11.98
CA ILE A 74 0.89 -6.37 11.09
C ILE A 74 -0.36 -5.54 11.33
N LYS A 75 -0.16 -4.36 11.93
CA LYS A 75 -1.24 -3.45 12.31
C LYS A 75 -1.25 -2.24 11.39
N ILE A 76 -2.33 -2.03 10.68
CA ILE A 76 -2.45 -0.92 9.73
C ILE A 76 -3.57 0.02 10.16
N LYS A 77 -3.25 1.31 10.25
CA LYS A 77 -4.21 2.38 10.44
C LYS A 77 -4.34 3.12 9.13
N TYR A 78 -5.56 3.30 8.68
CA TYR A 78 -5.83 4.00 7.43
C TYR A 78 -6.18 5.45 7.72
N LYS A 79 -5.60 6.38 6.97
CA LYS A 79 -5.90 7.80 7.08
C LYS A 79 -6.07 8.39 5.69
N THR A 80 -6.98 9.37 5.57
CA THR A 80 -7.09 10.14 4.35
C THR A 80 -5.95 11.18 4.32
N LYS A 81 -5.73 11.78 3.17
CA LYS A 81 -4.74 12.85 3.03
C LYS A 81 -5.08 14.03 3.97
N GLU A 82 -6.36 14.33 4.11
CA GLU A 82 -6.83 15.38 5.01
C GLU A 82 -6.53 15.04 6.47
N ASP A 83 -6.85 13.85 6.91
CA ASP A 83 -6.62 13.39 8.28
C ASP A 83 -5.13 13.33 8.61
N ALA A 84 -4.29 13.10 7.62
CA ALA A 84 -2.84 12.99 7.80
C ALA A 84 -2.16 14.33 8.06
N LYS A 85 -2.85 15.46 7.87
CA LYS A 85 -2.29 16.79 8.15
C LYS A 85 -1.90 16.97 9.62
N ASP A 86 -2.55 16.23 10.51
CA ASP A 86 -2.28 16.31 11.95
C ASP A 86 -1.06 15.46 12.37
N LEU A 87 -0.48 14.73 11.44
CA LEU A 87 0.71 13.90 11.73
C LEU A 87 1.98 14.75 11.73
N LYS A 88 2.94 14.35 12.55
CA LYS A 88 4.22 15.07 12.71
C LYS A 88 5.10 15.08 11.45
N TYR A 89 4.75 14.32 10.44
CA TYR A 89 5.51 14.25 9.19
C TYR A 89 5.30 15.46 8.29
N GLY A 90 4.39 16.36 8.68
CA GLY A 90 4.04 17.54 7.90
C GLY A 90 3.06 17.20 6.78
N ASN A 91 3.16 17.92 5.68
CA ASN A 91 2.26 17.77 4.55
C ASN A 91 2.56 16.49 3.76
N ILE A 92 1.60 15.57 3.75
CA ILE A 92 1.65 14.41 2.87
C ILE A 92 1.02 14.84 1.54
N GLU A 93 1.85 15.06 0.53
CA GLU A 93 1.39 15.57 -0.77
C GLU A 93 0.92 14.47 -1.72
N ARG A 94 1.44 13.26 -1.56
CA ARG A 94 1.17 12.16 -2.48
C ARG A 94 0.59 10.97 -1.76
N ILE A 95 -0.37 10.29 -2.41
CA ILE A 95 -0.95 9.05 -1.91
C ILE A 95 -0.79 7.96 -2.97
N PRO A 96 -0.58 6.69 -2.61
CA PRO A 96 -0.45 6.22 -1.23
C PRO A 96 0.90 6.59 -0.60
N THR A 97 0.89 6.86 0.69
CA THR A 97 2.12 6.99 1.49
C THR A 97 2.04 6.00 2.63
N LEU A 98 3.06 5.18 2.79
CA LEU A 98 3.13 4.18 3.85
C LEU A 98 4.22 4.57 4.84
N ILE A 99 3.85 4.57 6.11
CA ILE A 99 4.74 4.98 7.21
C ILE A 99 4.81 3.84 8.23
N ARG A 100 6.01 3.36 8.49
CA ARG A 100 6.24 2.41 9.58
C ARG A 100 6.67 3.21 10.82
N TYR A 101 6.07 2.92 11.96
CA TYR A 101 6.36 3.68 13.16
C TYR A 101 6.51 2.79 14.39
N THR A 102 7.28 3.31 15.34
CA THR A 102 7.45 2.75 16.68
C THR A 102 7.23 3.89 17.67
N ASP A 103 7.37 3.62 18.97
CA ASP A 103 7.26 4.67 19.99
C ASP A 103 8.34 5.75 19.83
N ASP A 104 9.50 5.37 19.29
CA ASP A 104 10.67 6.26 19.21
C ASP A 104 10.94 6.78 17.79
N THR A 105 10.54 6.04 16.75
CA THR A 105 10.92 6.36 15.38
C THR A 105 9.74 6.20 14.42
N ASP A 106 9.86 6.85 13.27
CA ASP A 106 8.96 6.68 12.16
C ASP A 106 9.73 6.83 10.85
N GLU A 107 9.26 6.14 9.82
CA GLU A 107 9.91 6.13 8.52
C GLU A 107 8.88 5.97 7.41
N ILE A 108 8.92 6.87 6.43
CA ILE A 108 8.14 6.73 5.20
C ILE A 108 8.88 5.73 4.32
N PHE A 109 8.28 4.59 4.04
CA PHE A 109 8.92 3.57 3.20
C PHE A 109 8.28 3.42 1.82
N LEU A 110 7.20 4.14 1.54
CA LEU A 110 6.62 4.21 0.21
C LEU A 110 5.91 5.54 0.05
N SER A 111 6.14 6.21 -1.08
CA SER A 111 5.44 7.43 -1.44
C SER A 111 5.03 7.35 -2.91
N GLU A 112 3.74 7.25 -3.15
CA GLU A 112 3.05 7.14 -4.45
C GLU A 112 3.30 5.82 -5.17
N PHE A 113 4.54 5.46 -5.44
CA PHE A 113 4.88 4.22 -6.14
C PHE A 113 5.95 3.45 -5.40
N PRO A 114 5.96 2.10 -5.51
CA PRO A 114 7.08 1.31 -5.02
C PRO A 114 8.40 1.73 -5.70
N LYS A 115 9.50 1.51 -5.03
CA LYS A 115 10.83 1.88 -5.55
C LYS A 115 11.12 1.23 -6.91
N VAL A 116 10.73 -0.04 -7.08
CA VAL A 116 10.93 -0.76 -8.32
C VAL A 116 10.20 -0.08 -9.49
N VAL A 117 9.00 0.42 -9.24
CA VAL A 117 8.21 1.14 -10.27
C VAL A 117 8.81 2.51 -10.54
N LYS A 118 9.21 3.24 -9.50
CA LYS A 118 9.88 4.54 -9.65
C LYS A 118 11.14 4.43 -10.50
N LYS A 119 11.92 3.38 -10.28
CA LYS A 119 13.14 3.13 -11.05
C LYS A 119 12.83 2.93 -12.53
N MET A 120 11.79 2.16 -12.85
CA MET A 120 11.36 1.99 -14.24
C MET A 120 10.98 3.30 -14.89
N MET A 121 10.25 4.16 -14.17
CA MET A 121 9.82 5.47 -14.65
C MET A 121 11.01 6.40 -14.90
N GLU A 122 12.02 6.36 -14.04
CA GLU A 122 13.23 7.16 -14.16
C GLU A 122 14.10 6.72 -15.35
N GLU A 123 14.19 5.42 -15.59
CA GLU A 123 14.96 4.84 -16.69
C GLU A 123 14.31 5.06 -18.05
N GLU A 124 12.98 5.08 -18.10
CA GLU A 124 12.23 5.24 -19.33
C GLU A 124 11.11 6.27 -19.17
N PRO A 125 11.45 7.57 -19.03
CA PRO A 125 10.45 8.62 -18.78
C PRO A 125 9.37 8.71 -19.87
N GLU A 126 9.70 8.37 -21.11
CA GLU A 126 8.76 8.38 -22.23
C GLU A 126 7.68 7.30 -22.10
N LYS A 127 7.92 6.29 -21.25
CA LYS A 127 6.98 5.21 -21.01
C LYS A 127 6.21 5.38 -19.69
N PHE A 128 6.26 6.55 -19.09
CA PHE A 128 5.65 6.80 -17.77
C PHE A 128 4.20 6.35 -17.70
N GLU A 129 3.37 6.72 -18.67
CA GLU A 129 1.95 6.36 -18.66
C GLU A 129 1.74 4.83 -18.83
N ASP A 130 2.54 4.19 -19.66
CA ASP A 130 2.46 2.73 -19.84
C ASP A 130 2.88 2.00 -18.57
N ILE A 131 3.93 2.46 -17.92
CA ILE A 131 4.42 1.87 -16.66
C ILE A 131 3.35 2.02 -15.57
N LYS A 132 2.75 3.21 -15.48
CA LYS A 132 1.70 3.46 -14.50
C LYS A 132 0.49 2.54 -14.73
N TYR A 133 0.07 2.38 -15.97
CA TYR A 133 -1.02 1.47 -16.33
C TYR A 133 -0.69 0.03 -15.94
N ASN A 134 0.52 -0.42 -16.28
CA ASN A 134 0.97 -1.78 -15.98
C ASN A 134 1.04 -2.03 -14.47
N PHE A 135 1.48 -1.03 -13.71
CA PHE A 135 1.48 -1.08 -12.25
C PHE A 135 0.05 -1.28 -11.72
N ARG A 136 -0.89 -0.49 -12.18
CA ARG A 136 -2.29 -0.54 -11.71
C ARG A 136 -3.00 -1.84 -12.07
N THR A 137 -2.56 -2.50 -13.13
CA THR A 137 -3.19 -3.74 -13.62
C THR A 137 -2.48 -5.00 -13.15
N GLY A 138 -1.44 -4.88 -12.35
CA GLY A 138 -0.80 -6.02 -11.69
C GLY A 138 0.37 -6.64 -12.44
N LYS A 139 0.86 -6.02 -13.50
CA LYS A 139 1.98 -6.59 -14.26
C LYS A 139 3.26 -6.73 -13.46
N TYR A 140 3.48 -5.85 -12.48
CA TYR A 140 4.69 -5.85 -11.65
C TYR A 140 4.47 -6.44 -10.27
N ASN A 141 3.40 -7.20 -10.06
CA ASN A 141 3.05 -7.72 -8.74
C ASN A 141 4.17 -8.53 -8.09
N THR A 142 4.90 -9.35 -8.85
CA THR A 142 6.00 -10.16 -8.30
C THR A 142 7.11 -9.28 -7.71
N GLU A 143 7.50 -8.24 -8.43
CA GLU A 143 8.55 -7.32 -7.99
C GLU A 143 8.09 -6.49 -6.79
N ILE A 144 6.84 -6.03 -6.81
CA ILE A 144 6.26 -5.24 -5.72
C ILE A 144 6.14 -6.09 -4.45
N GLU A 145 5.68 -7.32 -4.58
CA GLU A 145 5.57 -8.26 -3.48
C GLU A 145 6.91 -8.42 -2.75
N LYS A 146 7.99 -8.60 -3.51
CA LYS A 146 9.33 -8.72 -2.94
C LYS A 146 9.77 -7.46 -2.21
N GLU A 147 9.54 -6.30 -2.82
CA GLU A 147 9.92 -5.03 -2.21
C GLU A 147 9.21 -4.81 -0.88
N LEU A 148 7.89 -5.01 -0.86
CA LEU A 148 7.09 -4.73 0.32
C LEU A 148 7.31 -5.73 1.45
N VAL A 149 7.50 -7.01 1.13
CA VAL A 149 7.70 -8.04 2.17
C VAL A 149 9.07 -7.94 2.82
N ASP A 150 10.07 -7.45 2.11
CA ASP A 150 11.44 -7.30 2.65
C ASP A 150 11.59 -6.06 3.53
N TYR A 151 10.61 -5.17 3.53
CA TYR A 151 10.62 -4.01 4.40
C TYR A 151 10.15 -4.37 5.80
#